data_853a20263ef64d25745bee9d961c6ab1
#
_entry.id   853a20263ef64d25745bee9d961c6ab1
#
_cell.length_a   1.000
_cell.length_b   1.000
_cell.length_c   1.000
_cell.angle_alpha   90.00
_cell.angle_beta   90.00
_cell.angle_gamma   90.00
#
_symmetry.space_group_name_H-M   'P 1'
#
loop_
_entity.id
_entity.type
_entity.pdbx_description
1 polymer ?
#
loop_
_entity_poly.entity_id
_entity_poly.type
_entity_poly.pdbx_seq_one_letter_code
_entity_poly.pdbx_strand_id
1 'polypeptide(L)'
;MVPPARWPDDDHESVFVPPPDVVLSCPQRAPTGRGRPMLARDVMSSPVVTVAPDAHLKDVAATLVEHGINAVPVVEEGNRLVGIVTEADLLTLEAALTPGARPGSLAAWKGPPHTAGEVMSRSVYTLTEDTDATDAARLMLRHRLKSVPVVAGDRVVGIVARRDLLRLVARGDNDIRADLQHRLQEEVHALQRLELQVADGIVTIDGPVGLLARQLVDALARTVPGVLEVRSTTSSADGR
;
A
#
# COMPACT_ATOMS: atom_id res chain seq x y z
N MET A 1 3.24 -27.34 8.41
CA MET A 1 3.15 -26.53 7.18
C MET A 1 1.67 -26.30 6.92
N VAL A 2 1.14 -25.15 7.33
CA VAL A 2 -0.27 -24.78 7.13
C VAL A 2 -0.36 -24.21 5.72
N PRO A 3 -1.27 -24.67 4.84
CA PRO A 3 -1.42 -24.10 3.50
C PRO A 3 -1.89 -22.64 3.60
N PRO A 4 -1.48 -21.77 2.65
CA PRO A 4 -1.92 -20.38 2.64
C PRO A 4 -3.45 -20.32 2.54
N ALA A 5 -4.07 -19.50 3.38
CA ALA A 5 -5.50 -19.30 3.37
C ALA A 5 -5.93 -18.73 2.00
N ARG A 6 -6.86 -19.43 1.34
CA ARG A 6 -7.42 -19.02 0.04
C ARG A 6 -8.43 -17.91 0.27
N TRP A 7 -8.29 -16.82 -0.46
CA TRP A 7 -9.24 -15.72 -0.44
C TRP A 7 -10.58 -16.16 -1.03
N PRO A 8 -11.72 -15.80 -0.44
CA PRO A 8 -13.01 -16.04 -1.07
C PRO A 8 -13.16 -15.18 -2.33
N ASP A 9 -13.68 -15.80 -3.38
CA ASP A 9 -14.02 -15.15 -4.65
C ASP A 9 -15.09 -14.05 -4.46
N ASP A 10 -15.12 -13.09 -5.36
CA ASP A 10 -15.62 -11.71 -5.31
C ASP A 10 -17.13 -11.47 -5.01
N ASP A 11 -17.92 -12.42 -4.52
CA ASP A 11 -19.39 -12.29 -4.53
C ASP A 11 -20.13 -12.53 -3.22
N HIS A 12 -19.65 -12.14 -2.04
CA HIS A 12 -20.55 -12.01 -0.86
C HIS A 12 -19.98 -11.06 0.21
N GLU A 13 -20.80 -10.08 0.63
CA GLU A 13 -20.64 -9.21 1.81
C GLU A 13 -20.63 -9.98 3.14
N SER A 14 -19.76 -10.95 3.29
CA SER A 14 -19.47 -11.50 4.60
C SER A 14 -18.23 -10.80 5.15
N VAL A 15 -18.41 -10.11 6.27
CA VAL A 15 -17.29 -9.60 7.06
C VAL A 15 -16.42 -10.79 7.44
N PHE A 16 -15.36 -11.02 6.67
CA PHE A 16 -14.36 -12.04 7.00
C PHE A 16 -13.63 -11.57 8.26
N VAL A 17 -13.90 -12.21 9.38
CA VAL A 17 -13.10 -12.09 10.59
C VAL A 17 -12.06 -13.21 10.51
N PRO A 18 -10.77 -12.90 10.28
CA PRO A 18 -9.76 -13.94 10.25
C PRO A 18 -9.65 -14.63 11.63
N PRO A 19 -9.35 -15.93 11.67
CA PRO A 19 -9.08 -16.60 12.93
C PRO A 19 -7.89 -15.96 13.65
N PRO A 20 -7.82 -16.01 14.98
CA PRO A 20 -6.72 -15.46 15.75
C PRO A 20 -5.39 -16.14 15.33
N ASP A 21 -4.30 -15.39 15.39
CA ASP A 21 -2.92 -15.83 15.11
C ASP A 21 -2.59 -16.18 13.64
N VAL A 22 -3.22 -15.52 12.65
CA VAL A 22 -2.95 -15.73 11.23
C VAL A 22 -2.33 -14.49 10.58
N VAL A 23 -1.17 -14.66 9.96
CA VAL A 23 -0.59 -13.68 9.03
C VAL A 23 -1.23 -13.89 7.66
N LEU A 24 -2.02 -12.92 7.19
CA LEU A 24 -2.74 -12.98 5.93
C LEU A 24 -1.96 -12.21 4.85
N SER A 25 -1.32 -12.93 3.94
CA SER A 25 -0.64 -12.31 2.81
C SER A 25 -1.61 -11.93 1.70
N CYS A 26 -1.43 -10.75 1.10
CA CYS A 26 -2.17 -10.35 -0.08
C CYS A 26 -1.89 -11.32 -1.24
N PRO A 27 -2.91 -11.84 -1.95
CA PRO A 27 -2.70 -12.67 -3.12
C PRO A 27 -2.01 -11.86 -4.22
N GLN A 28 -0.92 -12.40 -4.76
CA GLN A 28 -0.24 -11.80 -5.90
C GLN A 28 -1.05 -12.09 -7.17
N ARG A 29 -1.51 -11.04 -7.82
CA ARG A 29 -2.09 -11.15 -9.15
C ARG A 29 -0.97 -11.07 -10.19
N ALA A 30 -1.01 -11.93 -11.21
CA ALA A 30 -0.08 -11.79 -12.33
C ALA A 30 -0.24 -10.39 -12.97
N PRO A 31 0.84 -9.69 -13.31
CA PRO A 31 0.77 -8.36 -13.92
C PRO A 31 -0.01 -8.42 -15.22
N THR A 32 -1.12 -7.69 -15.29
CA THR A 32 -2.05 -7.69 -16.44
C THR A 32 -1.71 -6.62 -17.49
N GLY A 33 -0.57 -5.95 -17.37
CA GLY A 33 -0.17 -4.86 -18.29
C GLY A 33 1.30 -4.90 -18.67
N ARG A 34 1.64 -4.42 -19.87
CA ARG A 34 3.01 -4.33 -20.43
C ARG A 34 3.81 -3.14 -19.86
N GLY A 35 3.69 -2.82 -18.59
CA GLY A 35 4.49 -1.83 -17.91
C GLY A 35 4.96 -2.36 -16.57
N ARG A 36 6.08 -1.89 -16.05
CA ARG A 36 6.57 -2.29 -14.73
C ARG A 36 5.56 -1.81 -13.68
N PRO A 37 4.85 -2.70 -12.98
CA PRO A 37 3.92 -2.30 -11.94
C PRO A 37 4.69 -1.58 -10.81
N MET A 38 4.03 -0.61 -10.18
CA MET A 38 4.54 -0.02 -8.93
C MET A 38 4.33 -1.03 -7.81
N LEU A 39 5.40 -1.42 -7.15
CA LEU A 39 5.39 -2.46 -6.14
C LEU A 39 5.43 -1.89 -4.72
N ALA A 40 5.05 -2.68 -3.73
CA ALA A 40 5.06 -2.27 -2.33
C ALA A 40 6.44 -1.76 -1.87
N ARG A 41 7.54 -2.38 -2.35
CA ARG A 41 8.91 -1.92 -2.07
C ARG A 41 9.23 -0.52 -2.59
N ASP A 42 8.52 -0.06 -3.64
CA ASP A 42 8.77 1.25 -4.27
C ASP A 42 8.08 2.38 -3.46
N VAL A 43 7.11 2.04 -2.61
CA VAL A 43 6.27 2.99 -1.86
C VAL A 43 6.35 2.83 -0.34
N MET A 44 6.83 1.70 0.17
CA MET A 44 6.92 1.43 1.60
C MET A 44 7.90 2.37 2.30
N SER A 45 7.62 2.65 3.58
CA SER A 45 8.61 3.24 4.48
C SER A 45 9.53 2.13 4.98
N SER A 46 10.85 2.30 4.76
CA SER A 46 11.91 1.41 5.25
C SER A 46 13.14 2.26 5.60
N PRO A 47 13.85 2.01 6.72
CA PRO A 47 13.51 1.02 7.75
C PRO A 47 12.20 1.34 8.47
N VAL A 48 11.51 0.29 8.94
CA VAL A 48 10.25 0.41 9.66
C VAL A 48 10.50 0.52 11.16
N VAL A 49 9.75 1.40 11.82
CA VAL A 49 9.72 1.48 13.29
C VAL A 49 8.91 0.31 13.82
N THR A 50 9.48 -0.47 14.73
CA THR A 50 8.87 -1.66 15.34
C THR A 50 9.00 -1.60 16.86
N VAL A 51 8.18 -2.40 17.56
CA VAL A 51 8.28 -2.55 19.02
C VAL A 51 8.30 -4.04 19.38
N ALA A 52 8.85 -4.36 20.54
CA ALA A 52 8.79 -5.72 21.09
C ALA A 52 7.44 -5.98 21.78
N PRO A 53 7.03 -7.25 21.98
CA PRO A 53 5.76 -7.58 22.64
C PRO A 53 5.68 -7.08 24.10
N ASP A 54 6.80 -6.97 24.79
CA ASP A 54 6.93 -6.50 26.17
C ASP A 54 7.04 -4.97 26.28
N ALA A 55 7.11 -4.23 25.16
CA ALA A 55 7.15 -2.78 25.17
C ALA A 55 5.94 -2.18 25.89
N HIS A 56 6.17 -1.23 26.79
CA HIS A 56 5.09 -0.57 27.53
C HIS A 56 4.20 0.26 26.60
N LEU A 57 2.88 0.24 26.81
CA LEU A 57 1.91 0.97 25.97
C LEU A 57 2.18 2.48 25.92
N LYS A 58 2.74 3.05 26.98
CA LYS A 58 3.13 4.46 27.01
C LYS A 58 4.26 4.75 26.02
N ASP A 59 5.23 3.84 25.90
CA ASP A 59 6.35 3.98 24.98
C ASP A 59 5.89 3.74 23.54
N VAL A 60 4.95 2.80 23.33
CA VAL A 60 4.27 2.60 22.04
C VAL A 60 3.53 3.86 21.61
N ALA A 61 2.78 4.48 22.52
CA ALA A 61 2.07 5.73 22.23
C ALA A 61 3.05 6.87 21.89
N ALA A 62 4.13 7.01 22.65
CA ALA A 62 5.18 7.99 22.35
C ALA A 62 5.78 7.74 20.96
N THR A 63 6.12 6.51 20.63
CA THR A 63 6.65 6.11 19.32
C THR A 63 5.70 6.51 18.17
N LEU A 64 4.39 6.25 18.30
CA LEU A 64 3.41 6.62 17.28
C LEU A 64 3.37 8.16 17.07
N VAL A 65 3.39 8.93 18.17
CA VAL A 65 3.34 10.40 18.12
C VAL A 65 4.64 10.98 17.56
N GLU A 66 5.80 10.56 18.07
CA GLU A 66 7.11 11.09 17.65
C GLU A 66 7.39 10.85 16.17
N HIS A 67 6.99 9.68 15.65
CA HIS A 67 7.20 9.35 14.24
C HIS A 67 6.01 9.76 13.35
N GLY A 68 4.92 10.30 13.90
CA GLY A 68 3.72 10.67 13.16
C GLY A 68 3.11 9.50 12.40
N ILE A 69 3.14 8.30 12.99
CA ILE A 69 2.63 7.04 12.41
C ILE A 69 1.36 6.59 13.14
N ASN A 70 0.51 5.85 12.46
CA ASN A 70 -0.77 5.38 12.99
C ASN A 70 -0.78 3.90 13.40
N ALA A 71 0.32 3.19 13.15
CA ALA A 71 0.48 1.78 13.50
C ALA A 71 1.95 1.43 13.61
N VAL A 72 2.27 0.49 14.48
CA VAL A 72 3.61 -0.05 14.67
C VAL A 72 3.54 -1.58 14.69
N PRO A 73 4.31 -2.28 13.83
CA PRO A 73 4.43 -3.72 13.89
C PRO A 73 5.09 -4.15 15.20
N VAL A 74 4.56 -5.21 15.79
CA VAL A 74 5.13 -5.87 16.96
C VAL A 74 5.96 -7.05 16.47
N VAL A 75 7.24 -7.07 16.83
CA VAL A 75 8.17 -8.06 16.32
C VAL A 75 8.95 -8.73 17.46
N GLU A 76 9.29 -9.98 17.27
CA GLU A 76 10.24 -10.72 18.09
C GLU A 76 11.63 -10.75 17.46
N GLU A 77 12.54 -11.55 18.02
CA GLU A 77 13.92 -11.68 17.53
C GLU A 77 13.98 -11.92 16.01
N GLY A 78 14.88 -11.20 15.35
CA GLY A 78 15.08 -11.26 13.91
C GLY A 78 14.00 -10.56 13.09
N ASN A 79 13.27 -9.59 13.68
CA ASN A 79 12.15 -8.85 13.04
C ASN A 79 10.96 -9.74 12.66
N ARG A 80 10.75 -10.86 13.34
CA ARG A 80 9.61 -11.74 13.09
C ARG A 80 8.30 -11.07 13.52
N LEU A 81 7.38 -10.88 12.61
CA LEU A 81 6.08 -10.26 12.87
C LEU A 81 5.23 -11.17 13.78
N VAL A 82 4.76 -10.63 14.92
CA VAL A 82 3.86 -11.32 15.84
C VAL A 82 2.55 -10.59 16.08
N GLY A 83 2.46 -9.33 15.65
CA GLY A 83 1.25 -8.53 15.78
C GLY A 83 1.42 -7.11 15.23
N ILE A 84 0.39 -6.31 15.41
CA ILE A 84 0.40 -4.89 15.10
C ILE A 84 -0.39 -4.13 16.18
N VAL A 85 0.11 -2.98 16.60
CA VAL A 85 -0.61 -2.02 17.45
C VAL A 85 -0.89 -0.77 16.65
N THR A 86 -2.12 -0.28 16.74
CA THR A 86 -2.56 0.94 16.05
C THR A 86 -2.95 2.04 17.06
N GLU A 87 -3.03 3.28 16.60
CA GLU A 87 -3.59 4.39 17.39
C GLU A 87 -5.00 4.07 17.92
N ALA A 88 -5.81 3.34 17.12
CA ALA A 88 -7.17 2.97 17.50
C ALA A 88 -7.20 2.00 18.69
N ASP A 89 -6.24 1.09 18.77
CA ASP A 89 -6.14 0.14 19.89
C ASP A 89 -5.87 0.90 21.19
N LEU A 90 -4.94 1.86 21.15
CA LEU A 90 -4.59 2.69 22.32
C LEU A 90 -5.72 3.64 22.73
N LEU A 91 -6.40 4.27 21.76
CA LEU A 91 -7.54 5.15 22.03
C LEU A 91 -8.74 4.36 22.59
N THR A 92 -8.98 3.14 22.09
CA THR A 92 -10.02 2.26 22.60
C THR A 92 -9.74 1.87 24.05
N LEU A 93 -8.50 1.57 24.38
CA LEU A 93 -8.06 1.28 25.73
C LEU A 93 -8.29 2.49 26.66
N GLU A 94 -7.84 3.68 26.26
CA GLU A 94 -8.00 4.91 27.02
C GLU A 94 -9.48 5.22 27.30
N ALA A 95 -10.33 5.09 26.27
CA ALA A 95 -11.77 5.26 26.40
C ALA A 95 -12.39 4.24 27.36
N ALA A 96 -11.88 3.01 27.38
CA ALA A 96 -12.38 1.93 28.25
C ALA A 96 -11.93 2.10 29.73
N LEU A 97 -10.80 2.75 29.97
CA LEU A 97 -10.27 3.03 31.30
C LEU A 97 -10.84 4.33 31.92
N THR A 98 -11.51 5.16 31.13
CA THR A 98 -12.10 6.41 31.63
C THR A 98 -13.23 6.15 32.63
N PRO A 99 -13.28 6.85 33.80
CA PRO A 99 -14.35 6.68 34.77
C PRO A 99 -15.72 6.92 34.17
N GLY A 100 -16.64 5.94 34.28
CA GLY A 100 -17.98 5.98 33.69
C GLY A 100 -18.12 5.28 32.33
N ALA A 101 -17.04 4.68 31.81
CA ALA A 101 -17.13 3.81 30.64
C ALA A 101 -18.09 2.63 30.87
N ARG A 102 -18.81 2.20 29.83
CA ARG A 102 -19.74 1.06 29.95
C ARG A 102 -18.96 -0.22 30.27
N PRO A 103 -19.42 -1.01 31.29
CA PRO A 103 -18.84 -2.32 31.54
C PRO A 103 -19.03 -3.21 30.31
N GLY A 104 -17.95 -3.71 29.73
CA GLY A 104 -18.03 -4.62 28.58
C GLY A 104 -16.80 -4.60 27.66
N SER A 105 -16.15 -3.45 27.52
CA SER A 105 -14.98 -3.35 26.63
C SER A 105 -13.69 -3.94 27.22
N LEU A 106 -13.62 -4.14 28.55
CA LEU A 106 -12.48 -4.73 29.28
C LEU A 106 -12.75 -6.15 29.80
N ALA A 107 -13.93 -6.72 29.56
CA ALA A 107 -14.32 -8.01 30.14
C ALA A 107 -13.43 -9.20 29.76
N ALA A 108 -12.64 -9.06 28.71
CA ALA A 108 -11.68 -10.08 28.26
C ALA A 108 -10.32 -9.97 28.97
N TRP A 109 -10.04 -8.89 29.73
CA TRP A 109 -8.73 -8.63 30.32
C TRP A 109 -8.73 -8.84 31.82
N LYS A 110 -7.72 -9.54 32.33
CA LYS A 110 -7.55 -9.81 33.78
C LYS A 110 -7.04 -8.59 34.56
N GLY A 111 -7.10 -7.39 33.99
CA GLY A 111 -6.63 -6.12 34.52
C GLY A 111 -6.33 -5.15 33.37
N PRO A 112 -5.98 -3.87 33.64
CA PRO A 112 -5.57 -2.96 32.60
C PRO A 112 -4.31 -3.50 31.90
N PRO A 113 -4.28 -3.60 30.56
CA PRO A 113 -3.10 -4.05 29.84
C PRO A 113 -1.99 -3.00 29.92
N HIS A 114 -0.74 -3.46 29.91
CA HIS A 114 0.45 -2.63 30.07
C HIS A 114 1.43 -2.74 28.91
N THR A 115 1.34 -3.81 28.12
CA THR A 115 2.31 -4.12 27.05
C THR A 115 1.68 -4.21 25.68
N ALA A 116 2.50 -4.02 24.63
CA ALA A 116 2.10 -4.15 23.24
C ALA A 116 1.48 -5.53 22.96
N GLY A 117 2.08 -6.60 23.48
CA GLY A 117 1.63 -7.97 23.29
C GLY A 117 0.26 -8.28 23.85
N GLU A 118 -0.20 -7.50 24.84
CA GLU A 118 -1.52 -7.64 25.45
C GLU A 118 -2.63 -6.98 24.63
N VAL A 119 -2.31 -5.94 23.83
CA VAL A 119 -3.29 -5.16 23.06
C VAL A 119 -3.19 -5.39 21.56
N MET A 120 -2.07 -5.92 21.06
CA MET A 120 -1.83 -6.08 19.64
C MET A 120 -2.88 -6.97 18.97
N SER A 121 -3.22 -6.63 17.75
CA SER A 121 -3.91 -7.54 16.83
C SER A 121 -2.91 -8.58 16.34
N ARG A 122 -3.17 -9.88 16.60
CA ARG A 122 -2.31 -10.99 16.16
C ARG A 122 -2.62 -11.41 14.72
N SER A 123 -3.87 -11.24 14.29
CA SER A 123 -4.27 -11.47 12.90
C SER A 123 -3.91 -10.25 12.08
N VAL A 124 -2.79 -10.29 11.36
CA VAL A 124 -2.23 -9.16 10.64
C VAL A 124 -2.26 -9.40 9.14
N TYR A 125 -2.89 -8.48 8.41
CA TYR A 125 -2.74 -8.45 6.95
C TYR A 125 -1.34 -7.96 6.61
N THR A 126 -0.68 -8.63 5.66
CA THR A 126 0.67 -8.30 5.21
C THR A 126 0.74 -8.18 3.69
N LEU A 127 1.70 -7.42 3.22
CA LEU A 127 2.12 -7.35 1.83
C LEU A 127 3.49 -8.02 1.70
N THR A 128 3.82 -8.47 0.50
CA THR A 128 5.20 -8.77 0.13
C THR A 128 5.80 -7.57 -0.62
N GLU A 129 7.12 -7.50 -0.72
CA GLU A 129 7.83 -6.45 -1.47
C GLU A 129 7.35 -6.34 -2.93
N ASP A 130 6.94 -7.47 -3.52
CA ASP A 130 6.47 -7.58 -4.91
C ASP A 130 4.95 -7.39 -5.07
N THR A 131 4.21 -7.06 -4.01
CA THR A 131 2.77 -6.78 -4.11
C THR A 131 2.55 -5.49 -4.91
N ASP A 132 1.63 -5.51 -5.88
CA ASP A 132 1.23 -4.31 -6.64
C ASP A 132 0.59 -3.26 -5.73
N ALA A 133 0.97 -1.99 -5.90
CA ALA A 133 0.43 -0.87 -5.10
C ALA A 133 -1.10 -0.74 -5.23
N THR A 134 -1.67 -1.11 -6.39
CA THR A 134 -3.11 -1.12 -6.60
C THR A 134 -3.79 -2.21 -5.78
N ASP A 135 -3.18 -3.39 -5.68
CA ASP A 135 -3.69 -4.48 -4.86
C ASP A 135 -3.54 -4.17 -3.37
N ALA A 136 -2.44 -3.52 -2.97
CA ALA A 136 -2.27 -2.97 -1.63
C ALA A 136 -3.38 -1.96 -1.29
N ALA A 137 -3.70 -1.04 -2.21
CA ALA A 137 -4.78 -0.07 -2.03
C ALA A 137 -6.15 -0.76 -1.88
N ARG A 138 -6.45 -1.76 -2.71
CA ARG A 138 -7.70 -2.53 -2.63
C ARG A 138 -7.83 -3.26 -1.30
N LEU A 139 -6.75 -3.92 -0.84
CA LEU A 139 -6.69 -4.58 0.46
C LEU A 139 -7.02 -3.60 1.58
N MET A 140 -6.32 -2.44 1.60
CA MET A 140 -6.48 -1.42 2.63
C MET A 140 -7.89 -0.80 2.65
N LEU A 141 -8.52 -0.62 1.48
CA LEU A 141 -9.87 -0.10 1.38
C LEU A 141 -10.91 -1.14 1.84
N ARG A 142 -10.79 -2.38 1.35
CA ARG A 142 -11.70 -3.49 1.69
C ARG A 142 -11.75 -3.75 3.19
N HIS A 143 -10.59 -3.79 3.84
CA HIS A 143 -10.48 -4.10 5.27
C HIS A 143 -10.33 -2.85 6.16
N ARG A 144 -10.53 -1.64 5.60
CA ARG A 144 -10.45 -0.36 6.32
C ARG A 144 -9.12 -0.14 7.05
N LEU A 145 -8.04 -0.75 6.54
CA LEU A 145 -6.71 -0.64 7.12
C LEU A 145 -6.08 0.72 6.79
N LYS A 146 -5.39 1.33 7.74
CA LYS A 146 -4.63 2.58 7.54
C LYS A 146 -3.17 2.31 7.17
N SER A 147 -2.61 1.21 7.66
CA SER A 147 -1.24 0.76 7.39
C SER A 147 -1.19 -0.76 7.33
N VAL A 148 -0.26 -1.30 6.53
CA VAL A 148 -0.05 -2.74 6.36
C VAL A 148 1.44 -3.03 6.34
N PRO A 149 1.96 -3.93 7.20
CA PRO A 149 3.35 -4.34 7.17
C PRO A 149 3.73 -5.04 5.87
N VAL A 150 4.94 -4.79 5.39
CA VAL A 150 5.56 -5.50 4.28
C VAL A 150 6.54 -6.51 4.85
N VAL A 151 6.44 -7.76 4.41
CA VAL A 151 7.25 -8.85 4.94
C VAL A 151 8.04 -9.58 3.86
N ALA A 152 9.24 -10.02 4.21
CA ALA A 152 10.03 -10.99 3.46
C ALA A 152 10.03 -12.31 4.27
N GLY A 153 9.22 -13.28 3.85
CA GLY A 153 8.89 -14.45 4.68
C GLY A 153 8.04 -14.04 5.88
N ASP A 154 8.57 -14.23 7.09
CA ASP A 154 7.95 -13.83 8.36
C ASP A 154 8.54 -12.55 8.97
N ARG A 155 9.53 -11.93 8.29
CA ARG A 155 10.25 -10.74 8.77
C ARG A 155 9.70 -9.46 8.21
N VAL A 156 9.48 -8.48 9.07
CA VAL A 156 9.08 -7.13 8.66
C VAL A 156 10.26 -6.42 8.00
N VAL A 157 10.05 -5.95 6.76
CA VAL A 157 11.04 -5.20 5.98
C VAL A 157 10.58 -3.76 5.69
N GLY A 158 9.29 -3.49 5.81
CA GLY A 158 8.70 -2.18 5.56
C GLY A 158 7.27 -2.08 6.08
N ILE A 159 6.66 -0.93 5.85
CA ILE A 159 5.24 -0.68 6.10
C ILE A 159 4.70 0.25 5.01
N VAL A 160 3.50 -0.05 4.51
CA VAL A 160 2.77 0.82 3.57
C VAL A 160 1.60 1.44 4.31
N ALA A 161 1.51 2.75 4.33
CA ALA A 161 0.36 3.50 4.83
C ALA A 161 -0.49 4.04 3.67
N ARG A 162 -1.78 4.35 3.90
CA ARG A 162 -2.63 4.99 2.88
C ARG A 162 -2.03 6.27 2.32
N ARG A 163 -1.35 7.07 3.17
CA ARG A 163 -0.69 8.31 2.74
C ARG A 163 0.41 8.05 1.70
N ASP A 164 1.09 6.90 1.76
CA ASP A 164 2.16 6.56 0.83
C ASP A 164 1.56 6.25 -0.56
N LEU A 165 0.42 5.58 -0.60
CA LEU A 165 -0.35 5.36 -1.82
C LEU A 165 -0.96 6.67 -2.37
N LEU A 166 -1.41 7.58 -1.50
CA LEU A 166 -1.90 8.90 -1.93
C LEU A 166 -0.80 9.75 -2.57
N ARG A 167 0.46 9.61 -2.13
CA ARG A 167 1.60 10.31 -2.77
C ARG A 167 1.77 9.90 -4.23
N LEU A 168 1.37 8.68 -4.61
CA LEU A 168 1.40 8.26 -6.02
C LEU A 168 0.40 9.05 -6.87
N VAL A 169 -0.78 9.32 -6.32
CA VAL A 169 -1.82 10.10 -7.00
C VAL A 169 -1.50 11.61 -6.97
N ALA A 170 -0.81 12.05 -5.92
CA ALA A 170 -0.43 13.46 -5.73
C ALA A 170 0.89 13.84 -6.44
N ARG A 171 1.43 12.98 -7.33
CA ARG A 171 2.63 13.31 -8.12
C ARG A 171 2.35 14.51 -9.02
N GLY A 172 3.32 15.43 -9.06
CA GLY A 172 3.23 16.59 -9.94
C GLY A 172 3.38 16.19 -11.43
N ASP A 173 2.74 16.94 -12.31
CA ASP A 173 2.78 16.70 -13.77
C ASP A 173 4.20 16.68 -14.34
N ASN A 174 5.11 17.46 -13.76
CA ASN A 174 6.52 17.46 -14.15
C ASN A 174 7.22 16.15 -13.84
N ASP A 175 6.93 15.54 -12.68
CA ASP A 175 7.50 14.26 -12.27
C ASP A 175 6.94 13.12 -13.14
N ILE A 176 5.65 13.17 -13.43
CA ILE A 176 4.98 12.23 -14.35
C ILE A 176 5.60 12.33 -15.75
N ARG A 177 5.80 13.57 -16.24
CA ARG A 177 6.42 13.80 -17.55
C ARG A 177 7.84 13.27 -17.61
N ALA A 178 8.66 13.56 -16.59
CA ALA A 178 10.05 13.09 -16.54
C ALA A 178 10.15 11.55 -16.52
N ASP A 179 9.31 10.89 -15.70
CA ASP A 179 9.27 9.43 -15.61
C ASP A 179 8.82 8.79 -16.95
N LEU A 180 7.80 9.39 -17.58
CA LEU A 180 7.32 8.93 -18.89
C LEU A 180 8.38 9.10 -19.98
N GLN A 181 9.08 10.25 -20.02
CA GLN A 181 10.16 10.49 -20.98
C GLN A 181 11.31 9.49 -20.79
N HIS A 182 11.71 9.23 -19.55
CA HIS A 182 12.77 8.26 -19.25
C HIS A 182 12.40 6.85 -19.74
N ARG A 183 11.20 6.37 -19.45
CA ARG A 183 10.72 5.06 -19.89
C ARG A 183 10.63 4.94 -21.41
N LEU A 184 10.18 6.00 -22.08
CA LEU A 184 10.10 6.01 -23.54
C LEU A 184 11.49 6.01 -24.20
N GLN A 185 12.49 6.67 -23.59
CA GLN A 185 13.87 6.65 -24.09
C GLN A 185 14.51 5.26 -23.95
N GLU A 186 14.20 4.54 -22.90
CA GLU A 186 14.72 3.18 -22.67
C GLU A 186 14.13 2.14 -23.64
N GLU A 187 12.83 2.26 -23.98
CA GLU A 187 12.15 1.22 -24.73
C GLU A 187 12.01 1.49 -26.23
N VAL A 188 12.03 2.76 -26.67
CA VAL A 188 11.71 3.08 -28.07
C VAL A 188 12.51 4.24 -28.63
N HIS A 189 13.64 3.96 -29.21
CA HIS A 189 14.49 4.94 -29.92
C HIS A 189 13.80 5.64 -31.12
N ALA A 190 12.66 5.12 -31.59
CA ALA A 190 11.91 5.65 -32.75
C ALA A 190 10.95 6.80 -32.41
N LEU A 191 10.80 7.17 -31.11
CA LEU A 191 9.77 8.12 -30.64
C LEU A 191 10.27 9.57 -30.46
N GLN A 192 11.38 9.95 -31.04
CA GLN A 192 11.96 11.32 -30.96
C GLN A 192 11.05 12.44 -31.51
N ARG A 193 9.92 12.10 -32.11
CA ARG A 193 8.95 13.06 -32.69
C ARG A 193 7.63 13.14 -31.92
N LEU A 194 7.54 12.52 -30.74
CA LEU A 194 6.35 12.62 -29.91
C LEU A 194 6.43 13.84 -29.00
N GLU A 195 5.41 14.63 -29.03
CA GLU A 195 5.17 15.67 -28.04
C GLU A 195 4.29 15.10 -26.92
N LEU A 196 4.83 15.12 -25.70
CA LEU A 196 4.16 14.68 -24.50
C LEU A 196 3.80 15.89 -23.63
N GLN A 197 2.52 16.08 -23.41
CA GLN A 197 2.02 17.07 -22.47
C GLN A 197 1.36 16.35 -21.31
N VAL A 198 1.62 16.83 -20.10
CA VAL A 198 0.97 16.32 -18.87
C VAL A 198 0.37 17.52 -18.16
N ALA A 199 -0.92 17.43 -17.90
CA ALA A 199 -1.68 18.44 -17.16
C ALA A 199 -2.74 17.73 -16.29
N ASP A 200 -2.75 18.02 -14.99
CA ASP A 200 -3.66 17.42 -14.00
C ASP A 200 -3.69 15.88 -14.04
N GLY A 201 -2.53 15.24 -14.25
CA GLY A 201 -2.41 13.79 -14.40
C GLY A 201 -2.95 13.24 -15.73
N ILE A 202 -3.37 14.12 -16.65
CA ILE A 202 -3.79 13.74 -18.00
C ILE A 202 -2.59 13.82 -18.95
N VAL A 203 -2.23 12.69 -19.56
CA VAL A 203 -1.16 12.62 -20.55
C VAL A 203 -1.75 12.79 -21.94
N THR A 204 -1.35 13.83 -22.65
CA THR A 204 -1.70 14.04 -24.06
C THR A 204 -0.49 13.66 -24.93
N ILE A 205 -0.73 12.79 -25.90
CA ILE A 205 0.29 12.27 -26.83
C ILE A 205 -0.02 12.82 -28.22
N ASP A 206 0.87 13.69 -28.71
CA ASP A 206 0.79 14.28 -30.05
C ASP A 206 1.99 13.83 -30.90
N GLY A 207 1.77 13.63 -32.18
CA GLY A 207 2.85 13.38 -33.14
C GLY A 207 2.51 12.34 -34.23
N PRO A 208 3.29 12.34 -35.33
CA PRO A 208 3.11 11.46 -36.48
C PRO A 208 3.72 10.10 -36.21
N VAL A 209 3.04 9.28 -35.42
CA VAL A 209 3.50 7.90 -35.10
C VAL A 209 2.51 6.88 -35.58
N GLY A 210 3.02 5.72 -36.03
CA GLY A 210 2.18 4.60 -36.44
C GLY A 210 1.32 4.05 -35.28
N LEU A 211 0.22 3.37 -35.63
CA LEU A 211 -0.75 2.84 -34.67
C LEU A 211 -0.11 1.98 -33.57
N LEU A 212 0.83 1.10 -33.93
CA LEU A 212 1.52 0.22 -32.96
C LEU A 212 2.36 1.00 -31.94
N ALA A 213 3.11 2.02 -32.42
CA ALA A 213 3.91 2.87 -31.54
C ALA A 213 3.01 3.66 -30.57
N ARG A 214 1.87 4.15 -31.05
CA ARG A 214 0.87 4.84 -30.25
C ARG A 214 0.28 3.95 -29.17
N GLN A 215 -0.10 2.71 -29.52
CA GLN A 215 -0.61 1.73 -28.53
C GLN A 215 0.43 1.39 -27.47
N LEU A 216 1.71 1.31 -27.86
CA LEU A 216 2.79 1.08 -26.91
C LEU A 216 2.96 2.26 -25.95
N VAL A 217 2.96 3.49 -26.46
CA VAL A 217 3.08 4.71 -25.61
C VAL A 217 1.86 4.86 -24.70
N ASP A 218 0.64 4.61 -25.19
CA ASP A 218 -0.57 4.61 -24.36
C ASP A 218 -0.48 3.58 -23.24
N ALA A 219 -0.03 2.36 -23.55
CA ALA A 219 0.16 1.30 -22.57
C ALA A 219 1.24 1.66 -21.54
N LEU A 220 2.36 2.24 -21.96
CA LEU A 220 3.44 2.70 -21.08
C LEU A 220 2.97 3.87 -20.20
N ALA A 221 2.29 4.86 -20.77
CA ALA A 221 1.81 6.01 -20.03
C ALA A 221 0.85 5.60 -18.89
N ARG A 222 -0.01 4.64 -19.12
CA ARG A 222 -0.93 4.10 -18.09
C ARG A 222 -0.22 3.38 -16.94
N THR A 223 1.05 3.04 -17.08
CA THR A 223 1.84 2.41 -16.01
C THR A 223 2.62 3.41 -15.18
N VAL A 224 2.63 4.69 -15.57
CA VAL A 224 3.29 5.74 -14.81
C VAL A 224 2.38 6.17 -13.66
N PRO A 225 2.86 6.10 -12.42
CA PRO A 225 2.07 6.50 -11.26
C PRO A 225 1.70 7.99 -11.33
N GLY A 226 0.45 8.29 -10.98
CA GLY A 226 -0.09 9.65 -11.08
C GLY A 226 -0.80 9.95 -12.40
N VAL A 227 -0.68 9.11 -13.42
CA VAL A 227 -1.45 9.22 -14.66
C VAL A 227 -2.89 8.78 -14.41
N LEU A 228 -3.83 9.70 -14.59
CA LEU A 228 -5.26 9.48 -14.43
C LEU A 228 -5.92 9.11 -15.77
N GLU A 229 -5.47 9.75 -16.85
CA GLU A 229 -6.02 9.55 -18.20
C GLU A 229 -4.92 9.71 -19.26
N VAL A 230 -5.05 8.96 -20.36
CA VAL A 230 -4.18 9.11 -21.54
C VAL A 230 -5.06 9.46 -22.72
N ARG A 231 -4.77 10.59 -23.36
CA ARG A 231 -5.44 11.10 -24.58
C ARG A 231 -4.45 11.07 -25.73
N SER A 232 -4.82 10.43 -26.81
CA SER A 232 -4.05 10.47 -28.05
C SER A 232 -4.77 11.34 -29.07
N THR A 233 -4.16 12.44 -29.46
CA THR A 233 -4.69 13.24 -30.58
C THR A 233 -4.13 12.72 -31.89
N THR A 234 -5.02 12.40 -32.81
CA THR A 234 -4.66 12.04 -34.17
C THR A 234 -4.45 13.31 -34.98
N SER A 235 -3.22 13.76 -35.13
CA SER A 235 -2.91 14.63 -36.26
C SER A 235 -2.92 13.72 -37.50
N SER A 236 -4.02 13.73 -38.25
CA SER A 236 -4.12 13.06 -39.55
C SER A 236 -3.09 13.72 -40.48
N ALA A 237 -1.96 13.06 -40.66
CA ALA A 237 -1.09 13.34 -41.80
C ALA A 237 -1.66 12.65 -43.05
N ASP A 238 -2.91 12.95 -43.39
CA ASP A 238 -3.49 12.73 -44.70
C ASP A 238 -3.63 14.10 -45.37
N GLY A 239 -2.62 14.46 -46.13
CA GLY A 239 -2.58 15.73 -46.86
C GLY A 239 -1.49 15.71 -47.90
N ARG A 240 -1.76 15.00 -49.02
CA ARG A 240 -1.14 15.04 -50.36
C ARG A 240 0.04 14.15 -50.64
#